data_cd29ff4dd1260c42a6fc1083720fae5b
#
_entry.id   cd29ff4dd1260c42a6fc1083720fae5b
#
_cell.length_a   1.000
_cell.length_b   1.000
_cell.length_c   1.000
_cell.angle_alpha   90.00
_cell.angle_beta   90.00
_cell.angle_gamma   90.00
#
_symmetry.space_group_name_H-M   'P 1'
#
loop_
_entity.id
_entity.type
_entity.pdbx_description
1 polymer ?
#
loop_
_entity_poly.entity_id
_entity_poly.type
_entity_poly.pdbx_seq_one_letter_code
_entity_poly.pdbx_strand_id
1 'polypeptide(L)'
;FMQRVPSPAAIVDAHAAGKHSLYMSANGVPLAQQWKTVEEELRYVRVLFQLGVRMTHITYNRRNMLGDGCEEKTDAGLSDFGMAAIAELNRVGIIADVAHSGWQTGIDTARVSRVPIVSSHSGAHALSGHPRCKTDEVMRAIVDKGGTVGVCCIPAFLGGTGDIAAFLDHIDYMAKLVGAEAVTIGTDQAYLSSQNAAEREKFDAPRRGRRRFEGFWQPDDPLHDPAWKEPRMQQSLA
;
A
#
# COMPACT_ATOMS: atom_id res chain seq x y z
N PHE A 1 -7.62 -25.43 2.17
CA PHE A 1 -6.98 -24.64 1.13
C PHE A 1 -6.59 -23.24 1.61
N MET A 2 -7.53 -22.41 2.09
CA MET A 2 -7.27 -21.03 2.55
C MET A 2 -7.81 -20.81 3.96
N GLN A 3 -7.09 -20.05 4.79
CA GLN A 3 -7.49 -19.73 6.15
C GLN A 3 -7.33 -18.24 6.42
N ARG A 4 -8.36 -17.59 6.97
CA ARG A 4 -8.25 -16.22 7.46
C ARG A 4 -7.38 -16.20 8.70
N VAL A 5 -6.36 -15.34 8.70
CA VAL A 5 -5.34 -15.26 9.75
C VAL A 5 -5.36 -13.87 10.40
N PRO A 6 -5.90 -13.74 11.61
CA PRO A 6 -6.02 -12.46 12.31
C PRO A 6 -4.79 -12.10 13.15
N SER A 7 -3.79 -12.97 13.22
CA SER A 7 -2.59 -12.76 14.04
C SER A 7 -1.36 -13.43 13.42
N PRO A 8 -0.14 -13.04 13.78
CA PRO A 8 1.09 -13.71 13.35
C PRO A 8 1.11 -15.20 13.69
N ALA A 9 0.68 -15.59 14.89
CA ALA A 9 0.59 -17.02 15.28
C ALA A 9 -0.33 -17.80 14.32
N ALA A 10 -1.50 -17.23 13.96
CA ALA A 10 -2.41 -17.88 13.02
C ALA A 10 -1.81 -18.04 11.62
N ILE A 11 -0.88 -17.17 11.19
CA ILE A 11 -0.14 -17.32 9.94
C ILE A 11 0.78 -18.54 10.02
N VAL A 12 1.54 -18.67 11.11
CA VAL A 12 2.45 -19.80 11.35
C VAL A 12 1.66 -21.11 11.38
N ASP A 13 0.54 -21.15 12.11
CA ASP A 13 -0.33 -22.34 12.20
C ASP A 13 -0.93 -22.72 10.84
N ALA A 14 -1.38 -21.74 10.06
CA ALA A 14 -1.92 -21.98 8.72
C ALA A 14 -0.83 -22.56 7.79
N HIS A 15 0.38 -22.00 7.83
CA HIS A 15 1.51 -22.47 7.06
C HIS A 15 1.89 -23.93 7.45
N ALA A 16 2.01 -24.21 8.75
CA ALA A 16 2.29 -25.55 9.24
C ALA A 16 1.23 -26.59 8.85
N ALA A 17 -0.03 -26.13 8.69
CA ALA A 17 -1.15 -26.95 8.19
C ALA A 17 -1.23 -27.03 6.65
N GLY A 18 -0.27 -26.50 5.89
CA GLY A 18 -0.27 -26.49 4.43
C GLY A 18 -1.38 -25.64 3.81
N LYS A 19 -1.84 -24.59 4.52
CA LYS A 19 -2.90 -23.69 4.07
C LYS A 19 -2.33 -22.34 3.63
N HIS A 20 -3.02 -21.71 2.67
CA HIS A 20 -2.77 -20.32 2.34
C HIS A 20 -3.41 -19.40 3.39
N SER A 21 -2.66 -18.38 3.78
CA SER A 21 -3.12 -17.37 4.73
C SER A 21 -3.86 -16.23 4.03
N LEU A 22 -5.08 -15.93 4.46
CA LEU A 22 -5.81 -14.73 4.05
C LEU A 22 -5.66 -13.66 5.12
N TYR A 23 -4.80 -12.67 4.88
CA TYR A 23 -4.57 -11.50 5.71
C TYR A 23 -5.31 -10.30 5.12
N MET A 24 -6.18 -9.67 5.91
CA MET A 24 -7.06 -8.62 5.39
C MET A 24 -6.45 -7.24 5.58
N SER A 25 -6.44 -6.45 4.51
CA SER A 25 -6.07 -5.04 4.51
C SER A 25 -7.21 -4.16 3.98
N ALA A 26 -7.10 -2.85 4.17
CA ALA A 26 -8.04 -1.86 3.66
C ALA A 26 -7.32 -0.73 2.92
N ASN A 27 -7.95 -0.15 1.90
CA ASN A 27 -7.40 0.93 1.10
C ASN A 27 -7.60 2.32 1.72
N GLY A 28 -7.88 2.40 2.99
CA GLY A 28 -8.01 3.66 3.72
C GLY A 28 -8.59 3.49 5.11
N VAL A 29 -8.38 4.51 5.94
CA VAL A 29 -8.94 4.59 7.28
C VAL A 29 -10.41 5.00 7.16
N PRO A 30 -11.37 4.23 7.72
CA PRO A 30 -12.78 4.58 7.66
C PRO A 30 -13.06 5.73 8.62
N LEU A 31 -13.75 6.74 8.12
CA LEU A 31 -14.17 7.92 8.88
C LEU A 31 -15.69 7.98 8.97
N ALA A 32 -16.20 8.47 10.09
CA ALA A 32 -17.63 8.65 10.31
C ALA A 32 -18.22 9.82 9.50
N GLN A 33 -17.36 10.78 9.11
CA GLN A 33 -17.71 11.99 8.36
C GLN A 33 -18.76 12.87 9.05
N GLN A 34 -18.75 12.86 10.38
CA GLN A 34 -19.63 13.70 11.19
C GLN A 34 -18.94 14.94 11.74
N TRP A 35 -17.61 14.90 11.85
CA TRP A 35 -16.72 16.02 12.21
C TRP A 35 -17.08 16.69 13.54
N LYS A 36 -17.49 15.88 14.52
CA LYS A 36 -17.81 16.37 15.87
C LYS A 36 -16.61 16.34 16.79
N THR A 37 -16.01 15.15 16.93
CA THR A 37 -14.77 14.94 17.69
C THR A 37 -13.86 13.97 16.95
N VAL A 38 -12.56 14.00 17.28
CA VAL A 38 -11.58 13.07 16.69
C VAL A 38 -11.93 11.62 17.02
N GLU A 39 -12.35 11.35 18.25
CA GLU A 39 -12.71 10.02 18.72
C GLU A 39 -13.92 9.47 17.98
N GLU A 40 -14.93 10.31 17.73
CA GLU A 40 -16.12 9.91 16.97
C GLU A 40 -15.79 9.62 15.52
N GLU A 41 -14.89 10.41 14.89
CA GLU A 41 -14.45 10.16 13.52
C GLU A 41 -13.65 8.87 13.38
N LEU A 42 -12.82 8.53 14.35
CA LEU A 42 -11.94 7.35 14.30
C LEU A 42 -12.61 6.07 14.86
N ARG A 43 -13.85 6.15 15.35
CA ARG A 43 -14.53 4.98 15.97
C ARG A 43 -14.60 3.74 15.07
N TYR A 44 -14.63 3.90 13.75
CA TYR A 44 -14.70 2.79 12.80
C TYR A 44 -13.38 2.04 12.63
N VAL A 45 -12.27 2.57 13.10
CA VAL A 45 -10.98 1.83 13.15
C VAL A 45 -11.14 0.54 13.95
N ARG A 46 -11.82 0.61 15.10
CA ARG A 46 -12.13 -0.58 15.91
C ARG A 46 -13.03 -1.58 15.16
N VAL A 47 -14.00 -1.09 14.42
CA VAL A 47 -14.90 -1.95 13.63
C VAL A 47 -14.11 -2.69 12.55
N LEU A 48 -13.19 -2.02 11.85
CA LEU A 48 -12.28 -2.68 10.90
C LEU A 48 -11.49 -3.82 11.56
N PHE A 49 -10.94 -3.57 12.75
CA PHE A 49 -10.21 -4.59 13.48
C PHE A 49 -11.10 -5.80 13.84
N GLN A 50 -12.33 -5.55 14.30
CA GLN A 50 -13.30 -6.61 14.61
C GLN A 50 -13.69 -7.42 13.36
N LEU A 51 -13.76 -6.77 12.19
CA LEU A 51 -13.98 -7.44 10.91
C LEU A 51 -12.76 -8.24 10.43
N GLY A 52 -11.62 -8.10 11.10
CA GLY A 52 -10.39 -8.85 10.83
C GLY A 52 -9.35 -8.13 9.98
N VAL A 53 -9.55 -6.86 9.67
CA VAL A 53 -8.52 -6.03 9.02
C VAL A 53 -7.37 -5.79 9.98
N ARG A 54 -6.13 -5.94 9.50
CA ARG A 54 -4.90 -5.79 10.30
C ARG A 54 -3.92 -4.79 9.71
N MET A 55 -4.20 -4.28 8.53
CA MET A 55 -3.37 -3.27 7.85
C MET A 55 -4.26 -2.33 7.06
N THR A 56 -3.92 -1.04 7.00
CA THR A 56 -4.66 -0.07 6.20
C THR A 56 -3.75 1.01 5.63
N HIS A 57 -4.01 1.44 4.40
CA HIS A 57 -3.38 2.61 3.82
C HIS A 57 -3.80 3.88 4.56
N ILE A 58 -2.86 4.81 4.72
CA ILE A 58 -3.13 6.13 5.31
C ILE A 58 -3.75 7.04 4.25
N THR A 59 -3.21 7.02 3.04
CA THR A 59 -3.73 7.72 1.87
C THR A 59 -3.80 6.76 0.69
N TYR A 60 -4.52 7.12 -0.38
CA TYR A 60 -4.52 6.37 -1.63
C TYR A 60 -4.28 7.30 -2.81
N ASN A 61 -3.01 7.47 -3.17
CA ASN A 61 -2.44 8.31 -4.22
C ASN A 61 -2.70 9.82 -4.05
N ARG A 62 -3.86 10.21 -3.58
CA ARG A 62 -4.28 11.60 -3.42
C ARG A 62 -4.43 11.97 -1.95
N ARG A 63 -4.44 13.29 -1.70
CA ARG A 63 -4.69 13.88 -0.39
C ARG A 63 -6.04 13.45 0.17
N ASN A 64 -6.04 13.13 1.46
CA ASN A 64 -7.24 12.97 2.25
C ASN A 64 -7.10 13.74 3.58
N MET A 65 -7.98 13.50 4.53
CA MET A 65 -7.95 14.21 5.82
C MET A 65 -6.74 13.84 6.70
N LEU A 66 -6.05 12.73 6.40
CA LEU A 66 -4.91 12.24 7.19
C LEU A 66 -3.57 12.80 6.70
N GLY A 67 -3.43 12.99 5.40
CA GLY A 67 -2.17 13.44 4.81
C GLY A 67 -2.19 13.40 3.29
N ASP A 68 -1.01 13.52 2.71
CA ASP A 68 -0.81 13.60 1.28
C ASP A 68 -0.48 12.22 0.67
N GLY A 69 -1.06 11.98 -0.51
CA GLY A 69 -0.76 10.83 -1.34
C GLY A 69 0.45 11.06 -2.23
N CYS A 70 0.97 9.99 -2.82
CA CYS A 70 2.19 10.04 -3.63
C CYS A 70 2.07 10.84 -4.94
N GLU A 71 0.85 11.12 -5.40
CA GLU A 71 0.58 11.89 -6.63
C GLU A 71 0.23 13.36 -6.36
N GLU A 72 0.40 13.84 -5.13
CA GLU A 72 0.25 15.27 -4.84
C GLU A 72 1.50 16.03 -5.29
N LYS A 73 1.30 17.21 -5.93
CA LYS A 73 2.40 18.10 -6.35
C LYS A 73 3.20 18.65 -5.16
N THR A 74 2.53 18.81 -4.02
CA THR A 74 3.14 19.26 -2.77
C THR A 74 2.76 18.26 -1.68
N ASP A 75 3.75 17.57 -1.16
CA ASP A 75 3.59 16.64 -0.04
C ASP A 75 3.94 17.37 1.26
N ALA A 76 2.92 17.77 1.99
CA ALA A 76 3.04 18.45 3.29
C ALA A 76 3.09 17.48 4.48
N GLY A 77 2.99 16.17 4.23
CA GLY A 77 3.03 15.16 5.27
C GLY A 77 1.67 14.86 5.93
N LEU A 78 1.72 14.35 7.16
CA LEU A 78 0.52 14.09 7.95
C LEU A 78 -0.12 15.38 8.46
N SER A 79 -1.46 15.42 8.47
CA SER A 79 -2.22 16.41 9.23
C SER A 79 -2.22 16.06 10.73
N ASP A 80 -2.62 17.03 11.58
CA ASP A 80 -2.84 16.77 13.03
C ASP A 80 -3.88 15.65 13.23
N PHE A 81 -4.93 15.62 12.40
CA PHE A 81 -5.90 14.53 12.42
C PHE A 81 -5.28 13.19 11.97
N GLY A 82 -4.36 13.22 10.99
CA GLY A 82 -3.59 12.06 10.58
C GLY A 82 -2.73 11.49 11.71
N MET A 83 -2.08 12.36 12.49
CA MET A 83 -1.31 11.92 13.67
C MET A 83 -2.20 11.22 14.71
N ALA A 84 -3.40 11.75 14.96
CA ALA A 84 -4.39 11.10 15.83
C ALA A 84 -4.86 9.75 15.26
N ALA A 85 -5.04 9.66 13.95
CA ALA A 85 -5.40 8.39 13.28
C ALA A 85 -4.30 7.34 13.44
N ILE A 86 -3.02 7.70 13.28
CA ILE A 86 -1.89 6.78 13.53
C ILE A 86 -1.89 6.29 14.98
N ALA A 87 -2.11 7.18 15.94
CA ALA A 87 -2.21 6.80 17.35
C ALA A 87 -3.34 5.80 17.61
N GLU A 88 -4.51 6.00 16.99
CA GLU A 88 -5.65 5.08 17.10
C GLU A 88 -5.40 3.74 16.41
N LEU A 89 -4.78 3.73 15.21
CA LEU A 89 -4.36 2.50 14.54
C LEU A 89 -3.41 1.68 15.43
N ASN A 90 -2.41 2.33 16.03
CA ASN A 90 -1.48 1.69 16.96
C ASN A 90 -2.21 1.11 18.19
N ARG A 91 -3.15 1.88 18.77
CA ARG A 91 -3.92 1.46 19.96
C ARG A 91 -4.79 0.24 19.66
N VAL A 92 -5.38 0.17 18.47
CA VAL A 92 -6.27 -0.92 18.05
C VAL A 92 -5.49 -2.15 17.58
N GLY A 93 -4.29 -1.98 17.07
CA GLY A 93 -3.46 -3.05 16.52
C GLY A 93 -3.62 -3.24 15.01
N ILE A 94 -3.83 -2.15 14.27
CA ILE A 94 -3.83 -2.13 12.81
C ILE A 94 -2.53 -1.47 12.34
N ILE A 95 -1.82 -2.13 11.43
CA ILE A 95 -0.58 -1.64 10.84
C ILE A 95 -0.89 -0.50 9.87
N ALA A 96 -0.16 0.62 10.01
CA ALA A 96 -0.19 1.71 9.05
C ALA A 96 0.64 1.35 7.82
N ASP A 97 0.02 1.44 6.64
CA ASP A 97 0.65 1.19 5.35
C ASP A 97 0.77 2.50 4.56
N VAL A 98 2.00 2.83 4.19
CA VAL A 98 2.33 4.08 3.47
C VAL A 98 2.64 3.85 1.99
N ALA A 99 2.30 2.69 1.42
CA ALA A 99 2.60 2.37 0.02
C ALA A 99 2.08 3.44 -0.96
N HIS A 100 0.87 3.96 -0.75
CA HIS A 100 0.27 5.01 -1.57
C HIS A 100 0.47 6.43 -1.05
N SER A 101 1.19 6.59 0.08
CA SER A 101 1.44 7.90 0.68
C SER A 101 2.60 8.62 0.02
N GLY A 102 2.57 9.94 0.08
CA GLY A 102 3.71 10.76 -0.28
C GLY A 102 4.92 10.49 0.62
N TRP A 103 6.06 11.00 0.25
CA TRP A 103 7.31 10.72 0.98
C TRP A 103 7.32 11.35 2.36
N GLN A 104 6.89 12.62 2.47
CA GLN A 104 6.80 13.30 3.77
C GLN A 104 5.74 12.65 4.66
N THR A 105 4.59 12.27 4.09
CA THR A 105 3.57 11.50 4.82
C THR A 105 4.13 10.18 5.35
N GLY A 106 4.96 9.49 4.57
CA GLY A 106 5.64 8.26 4.99
C GLY A 106 6.61 8.48 6.16
N ILE A 107 7.45 9.52 6.07
CA ILE A 107 8.40 9.91 7.13
C ILE A 107 7.66 10.30 8.41
N ASP A 108 6.62 11.13 8.31
CA ASP A 108 5.83 11.56 9.46
C ASP A 108 5.12 10.39 10.12
N THR A 109 4.57 9.45 9.32
CA THR A 109 3.95 8.22 9.83
C THR A 109 4.96 7.39 10.62
N ALA A 110 6.17 7.19 10.09
CA ALA A 110 7.24 6.48 10.80
C ALA A 110 7.63 7.18 12.12
N ARG A 111 7.69 8.51 12.11
CA ARG A 111 8.03 9.31 13.29
C ARG A 111 6.97 9.21 14.38
N VAL A 112 5.69 9.32 14.02
CA VAL A 112 4.55 9.36 14.96
C VAL A 112 4.18 7.96 15.47
N SER A 113 4.31 6.93 14.64
CA SER A 113 3.94 5.56 15.00
C SER A 113 4.82 5.04 16.15
N ARG A 114 4.17 4.35 17.10
CA ARG A 114 4.84 3.68 18.22
C ARG A 114 5.18 2.21 17.93
N VAL A 115 4.70 1.70 16.81
CA VAL A 115 4.88 0.33 16.33
C VAL A 115 5.41 0.33 14.92
N PRO A 116 5.94 -0.78 14.39
CA PRO A 116 6.34 -0.89 13.00
C PRO A 116 5.25 -0.47 12.02
N ILE A 117 5.65 0.19 10.94
CA ILE A 117 4.80 0.54 9.79
C ILE A 117 5.33 -0.17 8.55
N VAL A 118 4.57 -0.20 7.47
CA VAL A 118 5.01 -0.83 6.23
C VAL A 118 4.79 0.06 5.02
N SER A 119 5.55 -0.19 3.96
CA SER A 119 5.17 0.14 2.60
C SER A 119 4.95 -1.18 1.88
N SER A 120 3.72 -1.67 1.86
CA SER A 120 3.39 -3.04 1.46
C SER A 120 3.76 -3.38 0.02
N HIS A 121 3.70 -2.39 -0.90
CA HIS A 121 3.98 -2.53 -2.33
C HIS A 121 4.45 -1.21 -2.93
N SER A 122 5.72 -1.11 -3.22
CA SER A 122 6.40 0.08 -3.76
C SER A 122 7.59 -0.34 -4.63
N GLY A 123 8.64 0.42 -4.61
CA GLY A 123 9.92 0.18 -5.23
C GLY A 123 10.91 1.24 -4.79
N ALA A 124 12.12 1.22 -5.31
CA ALA A 124 13.14 2.23 -5.07
C ALA A 124 12.99 3.38 -6.08
N HIS A 125 12.73 4.59 -5.59
CA HIS A 125 12.63 5.79 -6.43
C HIS A 125 13.93 6.06 -7.20
N ALA A 126 15.07 5.74 -6.61
CA ALA A 126 16.39 5.91 -7.23
C ALA A 126 16.54 5.13 -8.55
N LEU A 127 15.79 4.04 -8.75
CA LEU A 127 15.86 3.24 -9.98
C LEU A 127 14.84 3.66 -11.04
N SER A 128 13.64 4.07 -10.65
CA SER A 128 12.55 4.33 -11.60
C SER A 128 12.16 5.80 -11.72
N GLY A 129 12.45 6.63 -10.72
CA GLY A 129 11.96 8.02 -10.65
C GLY A 129 10.44 8.14 -10.44
N HIS A 130 9.72 7.04 -10.30
CA HIS A 130 8.27 7.05 -10.18
C HIS A 130 7.81 7.47 -8.78
N PRO A 131 6.80 8.36 -8.61
CA PRO A 131 6.36 8.87 -7.30
C PRO A 131 5.76 7.79 -6.38
N ARG A 132 5.28 6.67 -6.92
CA ARG A 132 4.84 5.51 -6.14
C ARG A 132 6.00 4.79 -5.44
N CYS A 133 7.23 4.96 -5.93
CA CYS A 133 8.42 4.40 -5.33
C CYS A 133 8.89 5.26 -4.16
N LYS A 134 9.52 4.64 -3.18
CA LYS A 134 10.01 5.32 -1.98
C LYS A 134 11.44 5.79 -2.17
N THR A 135 11.73 6.98 -1.65
CA THR A 135 13.12 7.46 -1.53
C THR A 135 13.87 6.64 -0.48
N ASP A 136 15.20 6.68 -0.55
CA ASP A 136 16.06 6.02 0.43
C ASP A 136 15.76 6.46 1.87
N GLU A 137 15.46 7.75 2.05
CA GLU A 137 15.08 8.31 3.34
C GLU A 137 13.81 7.68 3.91
N VAL A 138 12.77 7.56 3.09
CA VAL A 138 11.51 6.93 3.48
C VAL A 138 11.71 5.46 3.82
N MET A 139 12.49 4.73 2.99
CA MET A 139 12.77 3.31 3.24
C MET A 139 13.52 3.11 4.55
N ARG A 140 14.54 3.94 4.83
CA ARG A 140 15.26 3.92 6.12
C ARG A 140 14.33 4.24 7.29
N ALA A 141 13.50 5.28 7.18
CA ALA A 141 12.55 5.65 8.24
C ALA A 141 11.57 4.52 8.59
N ILE A 142 11.09 3.77 7.58
CA ILE A 142 10.22 2.60 7.78
C ILE A 142 10.98 1.49 8.50
N VAL A 143 12.19 1.16 8.05
CA VAL A 143 12.98 0.04 8.57
C VAL A 143 13.56 0.35 9.95
N ASP A 144 13.99 1.58 10.22
CA ASP A 144 14.43 2.03 11.55
C ASP A 144 13.29 1.92 12.59
N LYS A 145 12.03 1.97 12.14
CA LYS A 145 10.85 1.70 12.97
C LYS A 145 10.57 0.19 13.14
N GLY A 146 11.36 -0.69 12.54
CA GLY A 146 11.18 -2.15 12.54
C GLY A 146 10.19 -2.63 11.49
N GLY A 147 9.89 -1.81 10.50
CA GLY A 147 8.96 -2.13 9.41
C GLY A 147 9.62 -2.78 8.20
N THR A 148 8.83 -2.98 7.14
CA THR A 148 9.29 -3.60 5.88
C THR A 148 8.83 -2.80 4.67
N VAL A 149 9.56 -2.98 3.56
CA VAL A 149 9.23 -2.35 2.27
C VAL A 149 9.09 -3.43 1.21
N GLY A 150 7.90 -3.51 0.60
CA GLY A 150 7.57 -4.48 -0.45
C GLY A 150 7.84 -3.93 -1.85
N VAL A 151 8.41 -4.79 -2.70
CA VAL A 151 8.59 -4.49 -4.12
C VAL A 151 7.31 -4.83 -4.89
N CYS A 152 6.79 -3.85 -5.63
CA CYS A 152 5.58 -3.96 -6.44
C CYS A 152 5.89 -4.60 -7.80
N CYS A 153 4.92 -5.31 -8.38
CA CYS A 153 5.04 -5.91 -9.71
C CYS A 153 4.43 -5.06 -10.84
N ILE A 154 4.08 -3.81 -10.59
CA ILE A 154 3.54 -2.90 -11.62
C ILE A 154 4.70 -2.41 -12.50
N PRO A 155 4.71 -2.69 -13.82
CA PRO A 155 5.83 -2.35 -14.71
C PRO A 155 6.22 -0.88 -14.72
N ALA A 156 5.24 0.02 -14.68
CA ALA A 156 5.49 1.47 -14.64
C ALA A 156 6.25 1.91 -13.38
N PHE A 157 6.06 1.22 -12.24
CA PHE A 157 6.76 1.55 -11.00
C PHE A 157 8.20 1.04 -10.99
N LEU A 158 8.45 -0.05 -11.71
CA LEU A 158 9.79 -0.62 -11.81
C LEU A 158 10.69 0.17 -12.74
N GLY A 159 10.11 0.88 -13.73
CA GLY A 159 10.90 1.59 -14.74
C GLY A 159 11.69 0.63 -15.65
N GLY A 160 12.57 1.19 -16.47
CA GLY A 160 13.41 0.38 -17.36
C GLY A 160 12.58 -0.55 -18.26
N THR A 161 12.89 -1.86 -18.24
CA THR A 161 12.15 -2.89 -18.98
C THR A 161 10.79 -3.23 -18.35
N GLY A 162 10.59 -2.92 -17.06
CA GLY A 162 9.39 -3.23 -16.31
C GLY A 162 9.09 -4.72 -16.17
N ASP A 163 10.11 -5.56 -16.30
CA ASP A 163 10.05 -7.03 -16.25
C ASP A 163 10.66 -7.60 -14.97
N ILE A 164 10.88 -8.92 -14.96
CA ILE A 164 11.48 -9.62 -13.81
C ILE A 164 12.91 -9.13 -13.51
N ALA A 165 13.68 -8.71 -14.50
CA ALA A 165 15.02 -8.18 -14.28
C ALA A 165 14.94 -6.85 -13.50
N ALA A 166 14.09 -5.91 -13.94
CA ALA A 166 13.85 -4.67 -13.21
C ALA A 166 13.33 -4.92 -11.78
N PHE A 167 12.45 -5.90 -11.60
CA PHE A 167 11.97 -6.30 -10.28
C PHE A 167 13.10 -6.79 -9.36
N LEU A 168 13.99 -7.63 -9.88
CA LEU A 168 15.15 -8.13 -9.14
C LEU A 168 16.14 -7.01 -8.81
N ASP A 169 16.33 -6.04 -9.72
CA ASP A 169 17.17 -4.86 -9.47
C ASP A 169 16.65 -4.05 -8.28
N HIS A 170 15.31 -3.88 -8.16
CA HIS A 170 14.70 -3.22 -7.00
C HIS A 170 14.95 -4.00 -5.71
N ILE A 171 14.82 -5.33 -5.73
CA ILE A 171 15.09 -6.17 -4.54
C ILE A 171 16.56 -6.01 -4.14
N ASP A 172 17.48 -6.13 -5.07
CA ASP A 172 18.92 -6.03 -4.81
C ASP A 172 19.30 -4.65 -4.24
N TYR A 173 18.80 -3.58 -4.87
CA TYR A 173 19.03 -2.22 -4.40
C TYR A 173 18.52 -2.01 -2.98
N MET A 174 17.28 -2.39 -2.72
CA MET A 174 16.65 -2.21 -1.41
C MET A 174 17.31 -3.07 -0.34
N ALA A 175 17.68 -4.33 -0.67
CA ALA A 175 18.39 -5.20 0.26
C ALA A 175 19.78 -4.64 0.64
N LYS A 176 20.50 -4.02 -0.29
CA LYS A 176 21.76 -3.32 0.00
C LYS A 176 21.57 -2.06 0.84
N LEU A 177 20.43 -1.39 0.69
CA LEU A 177 20.14 -0.12 1.37
C LEU A 177 19.69 -0.32 2.82
N VAL A 178 18.77 -1.28 3.06
CA VAL A 178 18.06 -1.43 4.35
C VAL A 178 18.14 -2.83 4.96
N GLY A 179 18.83 -3.77 4.33
CA GLY A 179 18.92 -5.17 4.77
C GLY A 179 17.87 -6.06 4.10
N ALA A 180 18.27 -7.27 3.76
CA ALA A 180 17.42 -8.21 3.01
C ALA A 180 16.17 -8.63 3.81
N GLU A 181 16.28 -8.71 5.13
CA GLU A 181 15.19 -9.08 6.04
C GLU A 181 14.07 -8.03 6.10
N ALA A 182 14.34 -6.78 5.70
CA ALA A 182 13.35 -5.71 5.64
C ALA A 182 12.67 -5.61 4.26
N VAL A 183 13.13 -6.36 3.24
CA VAL A 183 12.56 -6.35 1.90
C VAL A 183 11.54 -7.48 1.74
N THR A 184 10.36 -7.14 1.24
CA THR A 184 9.28 -8.09 0.99
C THR A 184 8.78 -7.99 -0.44
N ILE A 185 7.94 -8.93 -0.86
CA ILE A 185 7.28 -8.93 -2.17
C ILE A 185 5.82 -8.53 -1.97
N GLY A 186 5.43 -7.40 -2.56
CA GLY A 186 4.06 -6.90 -2.56
C GLY A 186 3.58 -6.71 -3.99
N THR A 187 3.06 -7.77 -4.61
CA THR A 187 2.82 -7.81 -6.05
C THR A 187 1.82 -6.80 -6.59
N ASP A 188 0.84 -6.40 -5.77
CA ASP A 188 -0.32 -5.57 -6.18
C ASP A 188 -1.10 -6.21 -7.35
N GLN A 189 -1.12 -7.55 -7.42
CA GLN A 189 -1.80 -8.29 -8.47
C GLN A 189 -3.15 -8.81 -8.01
N ALA A 190 -4.15 -8.64 -8.87
CA ALA A 190 -5.44 -9.28 -8.68
C ALA A 190 -5.38 -10.72 -9.20
N TYR A 191 -5.52 -11.68 -8.30
CA TYR A 191 -5.64 -13.08 -8.68
C TYR A 191 -7.05 -13.35 -9.21
N LEU A 192 -7.19 -13.29 -10.54
CA LEU A 192 -8.43 -13.61 -11.22
C LEU A 192 -8.35 -15.04 -11.75
N SER A 193 -9.42 -15.81 -11.55
CA SER A 193 -9.56 -17.07 -12.25
C SER A 193 -9.65 -16.80 -13.75
N SER A 194 -8.65 -17.25 -14.51
CA SER A 194 -8.67 -17.17 -15.99
C SER A 194 -9.83 -17.97 -16.61
N GLN A 195 -10.46 -18.85 -15.83
CA GLN A 195 -11.54 -19.72 -16.26
C GLN A 195 -12.94 -19.15 -15.95
N ASN A 196 -13.05 -18.06 -15.19
CA ASN A 196 -14.34 -17.49 -14.81
C ASN A 196 -14.67 -16.27 -15.70
N ALA A 197 -15.45 -16.50 -16.77
CA ALA A 197 -15.90 -15.45 -17.68
C ALA A 197 -16.69 -14.34 -16.96
N ALA A 198 -17.50 -14.68 -15.94
CA ALA A 198 -18.26 -13.70 -15.17
C ALA A 198 -17.39 -12.79 -14.30
N GLU A 199 -16.24 -13.26 -13.83
CA GLU A 199 -15.27 -12.42 -13.13
C GLU A 199 -14.53 -11.48 -14.11
N ARG A 200 -14.16 -11.97 -15.30
CA ARG A 200 -13.57 -11.13 -16.36
C ARG A 200 -14.53 -10.01 -16.76
N GLU A 201 -15.79 -10.32 -17.02
CA GLU A 201 -16.79 -9.32 -17.38
C GLU A 201 -16.95 -8.22 -16.32
N LYS A 202 -16.87 -8.56 -15.01
CA LYS A 202 -16.88 -7.58 -13.92
C LYS A 202 -15.66 -6.66 -13.92
N PHE A 203 -14.50 -7.16 -14.35
CA PHE A 203 -13.26 -6.35 -14.45
C PHE A 203 -13.22 -5.50 -15.71
N ASP A 204 -13.72 -6.02 -16.83
CA ASP A 204 -13.79 -5.31 -18.10
C ASP A 204 -14.94 -4.29 -18.14
N ALA A 205 -15.95 -4.47 -17.27
CA ALA A 205 -17.06 -3.52 -17.16
C ALA A 205 -16.54 -2.14 -16.72
N PRO A 206 -16.97 -1.05 -17.37
CA PRO A 206 -16.57 0.30 -16.98
C PRO A 206 -16.92 0.53 -15.50
N ARG A 207 -15.93 0.70 -14.67
CA ARG A 207 -16.12 0.94 -13.22
C ARG A 207 -16.71 2.35 -13.05
N ARG A 208 -18.04 2.44 -12.90
CA ARG A 208 -18.80 3.71 -12.79
C ARG A 208 -18.24 4.67 -11.72
N GLY A 209 -17.58 4.16 -10.67
CA GLY A 209 -17.01 4.98 -9.60
C GLY A 209 -15.67 5.64 -9.95
N ARG A 210 -14.79 5.01 -10.75
CA ARG A 210 -13.48 5.57 -11.10
C ARG A 210 -13.57 6.75 -12.06
N ARG A 211 -14.52 6.75 -12.98
CA ARG A 211 -14.72 7.88 -13.95
C ARG A 211 -15.03 9.22 -13.26
N ARG A 212 -15.58 9.21 -12.04
CA ARG A 212 -15.84 10.45 -11.29
C ARG A 212 -14.56 11.13 -10.80
N PHE A 213 -13.54 10.37 -10.44
CA PHE A 213 -12.28 10.92 -9.94
C PHE A 213 -11.29 11.23 -11.07
N GLU A 214 -11.28 10.44 -12.13
CA GLU A 214 -10.42 10.66 -13.31
C GLU A 214 -10.67 12.03 -13.97
N GLY A 215 -11.89 12.55 -13.93
CA GLY A 215 -12.22 13.88 -14.44
C GLY A 215 -11.62 15.06 -13.66
N PHE A 216 -11.08 14.82 -12.44
CA PHE A 216 -10.40 15.83 -11.63
C PHE A 216 -8.88 15.82 -11.79
N TRP A 217 -8.33 14.79 -12.43
CA TRP A 217 -6.90 14.66 -12.64
C TRP A 217 -6.48 15.41 -13.89
N GLN A 218 -5.30 16.02 -13.81
CA GLN A 218 -4.74 16.72 -14.97
C GLN A 218 -4.40 15.69 -16.07
N PRO A 219 -4.44 16.11 -17.36
CA PRO A 219 -4.13 15.21 -18.48
C PRO A 219 -2.72 14.59 -18.42
N ASP A 220 -1.78 15.28 -17.77
CA ASP A 220 -0.40 14.86 -17.56
C ASP A 220 -0.19 14.09 -16.25
N ASP A 221 -1.27 13.66 -15.59
CA ASP A 221 -1.18 12.87 -14.37
C ASP A 221 -0.57 11.50 -14.66
N PRO A 222 0.45 11.04 -13.89
CA PRO A 222 1.10 9.75 -14.11
C PRO A 222 0.15 8.56 -14.09
N LEU A 223 -0.99 8.67 -13.40
CA LEU A 223 -2.02 7.62 -13.38
C LEU A 223 -2.78 7.48 -14.69
N HIS A 224 -2.63 8.44 -15.62
CA HIS A 224 -3.16 8.34 -16.99
C HIS A 224 -2.22 7.61 -17.95
N ASP A 225 -0.99 7.30 -17.51
CA ASP A 225 -0.01 6.61 -18.36
C ASP A 225 -0.55 5.24 -18.80
N PRO A 226 -0.65 4.98 -20.14
CA PRO A 226 -1.04 3.66 -20.66
C PRO A 226 -0.12 2.52 -20.18
N ALA A 227 1.16 2.79 -19.96
CA ALA A 227 2.13 1.81 -19.46
C ALA A 227 1.76 1.27 -18.06
N TRP A 228 1.02 2.03 -17.28
CA TRP A 228 0.48 1.61 -15.98
C TRP A 228 -0.51 0.44 -16.09
N LYS A 229 -1.12 0.26 -17.27
CA LYS A 229 -2.13 -0.77 -17.54
C LYS A 229 -1.57 -2.03 -18.19
N GLU A 230 -0.30 -2.05 -18.57
CA GLU A 230 0.30 -3.21 -19.25
C GLU A 230 0.71 -4.32 -18.27
N PRO A 231 0.21 -5.55 -18.44
CA PRO A 231 0.49 -6.68 -17.54
C PRO A 231 1.82 -7.39 -17.85
N ARG A 232 2.88 -6.66 -18.22
CA ARG A 232 4.18 -7.27 -18.63
C ARG A 232 4.76 -8.18 -17.56
N MET A 233 4.58 -7.79 -16.29
CA MET A 233 5.07 -8.55 -15.14
C MET A 233 4.32 -9.87 -14.93
N GLN A 234 3.01 -9.92 -15.24
CA GLN A 234 2.23 -11.16 -15.16
C GLN A 234 2.74 -12.24 -16.11
N GLN A 235 3.26 -11.82 -17.26
CA GLN A 235 3.84 -12.75 -18.25
C GLN A 235 5.24 -13.24 -17.84
N SER A 236 5.98 -12.45 -17.06
CA SER A 236 7.34 -12.77 -16.62
C SER A 236 7.39 -13.65 -15.36
N LEU A 237 6.33 -13.61 -14.54
CA LEU A 237 6.22 -14.40 -13.30
C LEU A 237 5.39 -15.68 -13.48
N ALA A 238 4.78 -15.89 -14.62
CA ALA A 238 4.01 -17.09 -14.99
C ALA A 238 4.92 -18.11 -15.66
#